data_7a758d2510c1318c6bcc3918859b2a20
#
_entry.id   7a758d2510c1318c6bcc3918859b2a20
#
_cell.length_a   1.000
_cell.length_b   1.000
_cell.length_c   1.000
_cell.angle_alpha   90.00
_cell.angle_beta   90.00
_cell.angle_gamma   90.00
#
_symmetry.space_group_name_H-M   'P 1'
#
loop_
_entity.id
_entity.type
_entity.pdbx_description
1 polymer ?
#
loop_
_entity_poly.entity_id
_entity_poly.type
_entity_poly.pdbx_seq_one_letter_code
_entity_poly.pdbx_strand_id
1 'polypeptide(L)'
;LEFRRVLFRSFTFTNKDIEGTNECVSITYKELYKDVRPGGHILVDDGLVDLEVQDISGKDIVCKVINAGVIGDKKGVNVPGANLKMPFISKKDHDDLLFGIQEGFDFVAASFTRTANDIREVRKILKENGGEEIQIIAKIENQQGVDNIDEIIEAADGIMIARGDMGVEIPPEYVPVIQQKIIQKVYTAGKPVITATQMLDSMISHPRPTRAEATDVAN
;
A
#
# COMPACT_ATOMS: atom_id res chain seq x y z
N LEU A 1 -9.84 13.98 18.91
CA LEU A 1 -8.64 13.60 18.16
C LEU A 1 -7.43 14.04 18.95
N GLU A 2 -6.87 13.15 19.79
CA GLU A 2 -5.60 13.44 20.46
C GLU A 2 -4.46 13.05 19.52
N PHE A 3 -3.75 14.05 19.00
CA PHE A 3 -2.51 13.86 18.29
C PHE A 3 -1.40 13.54 19.31
N ARG A 4 -0.71 12.44 19.12
CA ARG A 4 0.36 12.00 20.05
C ARG A 4 1.72 12.36 19.46
N ARG A 5 2.51 13.09 20.21
CA ARG A 5 3.88 13.45 19.86
C ARG A 5 4.82 12.30 20.18
N VAL A 6 5.42 11.71 19.17
CA VAL A 6 6.50 10.71 19.33
C VAL A 6 7.83 11.46 19.18
N LEU A 7 8.62 11.55 20.25
CA LEU A 7 9.89 12.30 20.29
C LEU A 7 11.03 11.34 20.67
N PHE A 8 11.99 11.11 19.79
CA PHE A 8 13.32 10.49 20.02
C PHE A 8 13.42 9.44 21.15
N ARG A 9 12.39 8.65 21.36
CA ARG A 9 12.27 7.66 22.44
C ARG A 9 11.97 6.30 21.86
N SER A 10 12.01 5.29 22.72
CA SER A 10 11.46 3.99 22.42
C SER A 10 9.94 4.09 22.25
N PHE A 11 9.41 3.48 21.19
CA PHE A 11 7.99 3.37 20.92
C PHE A 11 7.63 1.91 20.63
N THR A 12 6.50 1.45 21.12
CA THR A 12 6.14 0.04 21.03
C THR A 12 4.85 -0.15 20.24
N PHE A 13 4.87 -1.06 19.26
CA PHE A 13 3.65 -1.61 18.67
C PHE A 13 3.29 -2.90 19.39
N THR A 14 2.05 -3.01 19.86
CA THR A 14 1.56 -4.20 20.55
C THR A 14 0.43 -4.86 19.78
N ASN A 15 0.34 -6.20 19.92
CA ASN A 15 -0.79 -6.96 19.39
C ASN A 15 -2.03 -6.93 20.29
N LYS A 16 -1.94 -6.35 21.49
CA LYS A 16 -3.06 -6.18 22.40
C LYS A 16 -3.97 -5.04 21.96
N ASP A 17 -5.26 -5.15 22.22
CA ASP A 17 -6.19 -4.04 22.00
C ASP A 17 -6.12 -3.11 23.19
N ILE A 18 -5.42 -2.01 23.04
CA ILE A 18 -5.23 -0.97 24.04
C ILE A 18 -5.57 0.39 23.46
N GLU A 19 -5.96 1.33 24.30
CA GLU A 19 -5.91 2.75 23.94
C GLU A 19 -4.44 3.16 23.82
N GLY A 20 -4.08 3.74 22.65
CA GLY A 20 -2.70 4.09 22.39
C GLY A 20 -2.21 5.20 23.33
N THR A 21 -0.93 5.22 23.67
CA THR A 21 -0.24 6.24 24.45
C THR A 21 0.86 6.90 23.62
N ASN A 22 1.63 7.81 24.21
CA ASN A 22 2.84 8.36 23.58
C ASN A 22 4.03 7.37 23.56
N GLU A 23 3.87 6.16 24.09
CA GLU A 23 4.92 5.13 24.18
C GLU A 23 4.50 3.81 23.54
N CYS A 24 3.17 3.56 23.40
CA CYS A 24 2.67 2.28 22.90
C CYS A 24 1.34 2.44 22.17
N VAL A 25 1.15 1.67 21.09
CA VAL A 25 -0.10 1.64 20.31
C VAL A 25 -0.42 0.23 19.85
N SER A 26 -1.74 -0.06 19.76
CA SER A 26 -2.24 -1.28 19.11
C SER A 26 -1.99 -1.25 17.60
N ILE A 27 -1.68 -2.44 17.04
CA ILE A 27 -1.68 -2.63 15.60
C ILE A 27 -2.77 -3.60 15.18
N THR A 28 -3.40 -3.37 14.02
CA THR A 28 -4.50 -4.21 13.52
C THR A 28 -4.00 -5.59 13.07
N TYR A 29 -2.86 -5.65 12.38
CA TYR A 29 -2.23 -6.92 12.01
C TYR A 29 -1.50 -7.53 13.21
N LYS A 30 -2.19 -8.36 13.97
CA LYS A 30 -1.74 -8.92 15.26
C LYS A 30 -0.49 -9.80 15.19
N GLU A 31 -0.14 -10.29 13.99
CA GLU A 31 1.01 -11.18 13.76
C GLU A 31 2.23 -10.42 13.17
N LEU A 32 2.19 -9.08 13.07
CA LEU A 32 3.26 -8.26 12.50
C LEU A 32 4.62 -8.56 13.12
N TYR A 33 4.67 -8.87 14.42
CA TYR A 33 5.90 -9.22 15.14
C TYR A 33 6.65 -10.44 14.57
N LYS A 34 5.96 -11.27 13.75
CA LYS A 34 6.58 -12.42 13.06
C LYS A 34 7.22 -12.05 11.73
N ASP A 35 6.79 -10.95 11.14
CA ASP A 35 7.18 -10.55 9.79
C ASP A 35 8.23 -9.43 9.79
N VAL A 36 8.43 -8.76 10.92
CA VAL A 36 9.48 -7.75 11.11
C VAL A 36 10.73 -8.34 11.77
N ARG A 37 11.83 -7.61 11.68
CA ARG A 37 13.12 -7.99 12.28
C ARG A 37 13.87 -6.76 12.79
N PRO A 38 14.75 -6.88 13.77
CA PRO A 38 15.64 -5.80 14.20
C PRO A 38 16.40 -5.20 13.00
N GLY A 39 16.51 -3.87 12.97
CA GLY A 39 17.07 -3.09 11.87
C GLY A 39 16.10 -2.83 10.72
N GLY A 40 14.91 -3.42 10.72
CA GLY A 40 13.83 -3.07 9.77
C GLY A 40 13.13 -1.77 10.18
N HIS A 41 12.45 -1.14 9.23
CA HIS A 41 11.71 0.10 9.44
C HIS A 41 10.20 -0.14 9.45
N ILE A 42 9.51 0.59 10.31
CA ILE A 42 8.06 0.72 10.32
C ILE A 42 7.74 2.19 10.09
N LEU A 43 7.05 2.45 9.00
CA LEU A 43 6.65 3.79 8.58
C LEU A 43 5.18 4.02 8.93
N VAL A 44 4.85 5.17 9.50
CA VAL A 44 3.48 5.52 9.89
C VAL A 44 3.08 6.82 9.21
N ASP A 45 1.80 6.92 8.81
CA ASP A 45 1.22 8.10 8.16
C ASP A 45 2.01 8.50 6.91
N ASP A 46 2.05 7.60 5.92
CA ASP A 46 2.71 7.78 4.63
C ASP A 46 4.21 8.13 4.75
N GLY A 47 4.87 7.54 5.76
CA GLY A 47 6.30 7.75 6.01
C GLY A 47 6.65 9.03 6.80
N LEU A 48 5.66 9.78 7.27
CA LEU A 48 5.91 10.98 8.09
C LEU A 48 6.59 10.64 9.41
N VAL A 49 6.36 9.46 9.96
CA VAL A 49 7.06 8.94 11.13
C VAL A 49 7.79 7.66 10.77
N ASP A 50 9.09 7.66 10.97
CA ASP A 50 9.95 6.50 10.74
C ASP A 50 10.44 5.92 12.07
N LEU A 51 10.24 4.61 12.25
CA LEU A 51 10.60 3.87 13.45
C LEU A 51 11.45 2.65 13.06
N GLU A 52 12.66 2.57 13.59
CA GLU A 52 13.55 1.41 13.43
C GLU A 52 13.25 0.35 14.48
N VAL A 53 12.98 -0.88 14.06
CA VAL A 53 12.78 -2.01 14.97
C VAL A 53 14.09 -2.32 15.69
N GLN A 54 14.07 -2.26 17.03
CA GLN A 54 15.23 -2.58 17.87
C GLN A 54 15.16 -4.00 18.40
N ASP A 55 13.98 -4.42 18.85
CA ASP A 55 13.78 -5.72 19.49
C ASP A 55 12.34 -6.19 19.34
N ILE A 56 12.13 -7.49 19.49
CA ILE A 56 10.81 -8.12 19.54
C ILE A 56 10.70 -8.84 20.89
N SER A 57 9.97 -8.22 21.82
CA SER A 57 9.76 -8.76 23.17
C SER A 57 8.42 -9.49 23.25
N GLY A 58 8.44 -10.80 23.11
CA GLY A 58 7.23 -11.60 23.04
C GLY A 58 6.45 -11.31 21.75
N LYS A 59 5.37 -10.52 21.85
CA LYS A 59 4.54 -10.07 20.70
C LYS A 59 4.57 -8.56 20.52
N ASP A 60 5.37 -7.87 21.33
CA ASP A 60 5.53 -6.43 21.28
C ASP A 60 6.77 -6.09 20.43
N ILE A 61 6.62 -5.13 19.51
CA ILE A 61 7.68 -4.65 18.63
C ILE A 61 8.21 -3.36 19.23
N VAL A 62 9.45 -3.40 19.75
CA VAL A 62 10.11 -2.24 20.33
C VAL A 62 10.90 -1.50 19.27
N CYS A 63 10.57 -0.25 19.04
CA CYS A 63 11.17 0.56 18.01
C CYS A 63 11.88 1.79 18.60
N LYS A 64 12.90 2.26 17.89
CA LYS A 64 13.50 3.57 18.08
C LYS A 64 12.90 4.55 17.08
N VAL A 65 12.46 5.70 17.54
CA VAL A 65 11.97 6.77 16.67
C VAL A 65 13.14 7.43 15.94
N ILE A 66 13.15 7.36 14.63
CA ILE A 66 14.20 7.95 13.77
C ILE A 66 13.86 9.40 13.48
N ASN A 67 12.63 9.68 13.03
CA ASN A 67 12.15 11.06 12.92
C ASN A 67 10.87 11.23 13.74
N ALA A 68 10.83 12.36 14.46
CA ALA A 68 9.71 12.68 15.33
C ALA A 68 8.51 13.17 14.52
N GLY A 69 7.32 12.81 14.98
CA GLY A 69 6.06 13.22 14.35
C GLY A 69 4.89 13.12 15.30
N VAL A 70 3.70 13.35 14.75
CA VAL A 70 2.44 13.19 15.45
C VAL A 70 1.69 12.05 14.77
N ILE A 71 1.37 11.01 15.51
CA ILE A 71 0.60 9.86 15.00
C ILE A 71 -0.87 10.06 15.39
N GLY A 72 -1.72 10.19 14.38
CA GLY A 72 -3.18 10.22 14.55
C GLY A 72 -3.77 8.82 14.66
N ASP A 73 -5.08 8.75 15.00
CA ASP A 73 -5.81 7.49 15.03
C ASP A 73 -6.01 6.91 13.62
N LYS A 74 -5.97 5.59 13.51
CA LYS A 74 -6.24 4.83 12.27
C LYS A 74 -5.34 5.24 11.09
N LYS A 75 -4.08 5.57 11.37
CA LYS A 75 -3.10 5.87 10.33
C LYS A 75 -2.56 4.60 9.70
N GLY A 76 -2.23 4.68 8.41
CA GLY A 76 -1.57 3.62 7.67
C GLY A 76 -0.21 3.27 8.28
N VAL A 77 0.14 2.00 8.22
CA VAL A 77 1.44 1.47 8.65
C VAL A 77 2.04 0.70 7.48
N ASN A 78 3.21 1.13 7.04
CA ASN A 78 4.00 0.48 6.00
C ASN A 78 5.24 -0.17 6.62
N VAL A 79 5.66 -1.29 6.06
CA VAL A 79 6.84 -2.02 6.53
C VAL A 79 7.73 -2.37 5.33
N PRO A 80 8.51 -1.40 4.83
CA PRO A 80 9.32 -1.57 3.63
C PRO A 80 10.24 -2.80 3.73
N GLY A 81 10.24 -3.62 2.68
CA GLY A 81 11.07 -4.81 2.61
C GLY A 81 10.62 -5.98 3.48
N ALA A 82 9.51 -5.88 4.20
CA ALA A 82 8.93 -7.01 4.92
C ALA A 82 8.02 -7.85 4.01
N ASN A 83 8.09 -9.17 4.17
CA ASN A 83 7.17 -10.09 3.49
C ASN A 83 5.99 -10.40 4.42
N LEU A 84 4.95 -9.60 4.34
CA LEU A 84 3.76 -9.74 5.19
C LEU A 84 2.96 -11.00 4.82
N LYS A 85 2.71 -11.85 5.79
CA LYS A 85 1.96 -13.12 5.64
C LYS A 85 0.46 -12.96 5.91
N MET A 86 -0.03 -11.74 5.99
CA MET A 86 -1.46 -11.50 6.16
C MET A 86 -2.26 -11.96 4.93
N PRO A 87 -3.48 -12.49 5.12
CA PRO A 87 -4.39 -12.77 4.01
C PRO A 87 -4.59 -11.53 3.15
N PHE A 88 -4.69 -11.72 1.83
CA PHE A 88 -4.91 -10.61 0.91
C PHE A 88 -6.32 -10.04 1.07
N ILE A 89 -7.32 -10.91 1.15
CA ILE A 89 -8.73 -10.54 1.33
C ILE A 89 -9.11 -10.71 2.81
N SER A 90 -9.46 -9.62 3.48
CA SER A 90 -10.07 -9.65 4.80
C SER A 90 -11.56 -9.99 4.69
N LYS A 91 -12.20 -10.30 5.83
CA LYS A 91 -13.66 -10.47 5.86
C LYS A 91 -14.39 -9.22 5.35
N LYS A 92 -13.89 -8.04 5.71
CA LYS A 92 -14.48 -6.77 5.25
C LYS A 92 -14.36 -6.63 3.74
N ASP A 93 -13.18 -6.90 3.16
CA ASP A 93 -12.97 -6.83 1.71
C ASP A 93 -13.89 -7.80 0.96
N HIS A 94 -14.09 -9.00 1.51
CA HIS A 94 -15.04 -9.97 0.95
C HIS A 94 -16.48 -9.41 0.95
N ASP A 95 -16.92 -8.85 2.08
CA ASP A 95 -18.26 -8.28 2.20
C ASP A 95 -18.42 -7.05 1.27
N ASP A 96 -17.38 -6.22 1.13
CA ASP A 96 -17.35 -5.07 0.22
C ASP A 96 -17.41 -5.52 -1.26
N LEU A 97 -16.75 -6.62 -1.63
CA LEU A 97 -16.84 -7.21 -2.98
C LEU A 97 -18.27 -7.67 -3.28
N LEU A 98 -18.92 -8.37 -2.34
CA LEU A 98 -20.31 -8.79 -2.51
C LEU A 98 -21.26 -7.59 -2.67
N PHE A 99 -21.04 -6.54 -1.91
CA PHE A 99 -21.78 -5.28 -2.04
C PHE A 99 -21.56 -4.67 -3.43
N GLY A 100 -20.32 -4.59 -3.90
CA GLY A 100 -20.01 -4.05 -5.24
C GLY A 100 -20.69 -4.83 -6.38
N ILE A 101 -20.80 -6.16 -6.26
CA ILE A 101 -21.55 -7.00 -7.21
C ILE A 101 -23.03 -6.64 -7.20
N GLN A 102 -23.63 -6.49 -6.00
CA GLN A 102 -25.05 -6.15 -5.84
C GLN A 102 -25.39 -4.78 -6.42
N GLU A 103 -24.48 -3.81 -6.25
CA GLU A 103 -24.65 -2.44 -6.77
C GLU A 103 -24.26 -2.31 -8.26
N GLY A 104 -23.76 -3.37 -8.89
CA GLY A 104 -23.43 -3.39 -10.31
C GLY A 104 -22.18 -2.57 -10.66
N PHE A 105 -21.13 -2.65 -9.87
CA PHE A 105 -19.86 -1.98 -10.16
C PHE A 105 -19.19 -2.61 -11.37
N ASP A 106 -18.54 -1.79 -12.19
CA ASP A 106 -17.80 -2.21 -13.39
C ASP A 106 -16.35 -2.63 -13.06
N PHE A 107 -15.76 -2.06 -12.02
CA PHE A 107 -14.34 -2.22 -11.69
C PHE A 107 -14.12 -2.45 -10.20
N VAL A 108 -13.12 -3.26 -9.89
CA VAL A 108 -12.52 -3.40 -8.56
C VAL A 108 -11.06 -3.00 -8.65
N ALA A 109 -10.63 -2.05 -7.82
CA ALA A 109 -9.22 -1.67 -7.66
C ALA A 109 -8.64 -2.41 -6.45
N ALA A 110 -7.81 -3.43 -6.71
CA ALA A 110 -7.21 -4.28 -5.69
C ALA A 110 -5.92 -3.65 -5.14
N SER A 111 -5.99 -3.03 -3.95
CA SER A 111 -4.85 -2.37 -3.31
C SER A 111 -3.82 -3.36 -2.78
N PHE A 112 -2.57 -2.94 -2.73
CA PHE A 112 -1.43 -3.70 -2.22
C PHE A 112 -1.28 -5.10 -2.83
N THR A 113 -1.58 -5.24 -4.13
CA THR A 113 -1.38 -6.49 -4.87
C THR A 113 0.10 -6.89 -4.84
N ARG A 114 0.37 -8.13 -4.43
CA ARG A 114 1.72 -8.68 -4.26
C ARG A 114 2.04 -9.75 -5.30
N THR A 115 1.02 -10.55 -5.67
CA THR A 115 1.17 -11.71 -6.56
C THR A 115 -0.05 -11.90 -7.46
N ALA A 116 0.09 -12.69 -8.51
CA ALA A 116 -1.05 -13.12 -9.34
C ALA A 116 -2.10 -13.88 -8.53
N ASN A 117 -1.71 -14.56 -7.44
CA ASN A 117 -2.65 -15.29 -6.62
C ASN A 117 -3.62 -14.36 -5.89
N ASP A 118 -3.18 -13.18 -5.48
CA ASP A 118 -4.04 -12.16 -4.87
C ASP A 118 -5.18 -11.78 -5.84
N ILE A 119 -4.86 -11.59 -7.12
CA ILE A 119 -5.85 -11.27 -8.16
C ILE A 119 -6.77 -12.46 -8.44
N ARG A 120 -6.23 -13.68 -8.46
CA ARG A 120 -7.06 -14.90 -8.66
C ARG A 120 -8.04 -15.12 -7.51
N GLU A 121 -7.66 -14.76 -6.27
CA GLU A 121 -8.55 -14.81 -5.11
C GLU A 121 -9.74 -13.85 -5.28
N VAL A 122 -9.50 -12.59 -5.65
CA VAL A 122 -10.56 -11.63 -6.00
C VAL A 122 -11.44 -12.17 -7.13
N ARG A 123 -10.84 -12.62 -8.23
CA ARG A 123 -11.54 -13.16 -9.38
C ARG A 123 -12.45 -14.32 -9.01
N LYS A 124 -11.98 -15.21 -8.12
CA LYS A 124 -12.76 -16.33 -7.64
C LYS A 124 -14.02 -15.87 -6.91
N ILE A 125 -13.88 -14.92 -5.97
CA ILE A 125 -15.02 -14.36 -5.24
C ILE A 125 -16.04 -13.73 -6.20
N LEU A 126 -15.58 -12.93 -7.16
CA LEU A 126 -16.44 -12.31 -8.16
C LEU A 126 -17.21 -13.36 -8.96
N LYS A 127 -16.55 -14.39 -9.50
CA LYS A 127 -17.18 -15.44 -10.29
C LYS A 127 -18.19 -16.28 -9.50
N GLU A 128 -17.88 -16.62 -8.25
CA GLU A 128 -18.75 -17.42 -7.39
C GLU A 128 -20.04 -16.68 -7.00
N ASN A 129 -20.06 -15.34 -7.16
CA ASN A 129 -21.18 -14.47 -6.74
C ASN A 129 -21.83 -13.70 -7.91
N GLY A 130 -21.55 -14.07 -9.17
CA GLY A 130 -22.21 -13.48 -10.35
C GLY A 130 -21.61 -12.13 -10.80
N GLY A 131 -20.38 -11.82 -10.40
CA GLY A 131 -19.63 -10.63 -10.81
C GLY A 131 -18.50 -10.92 -11.80
N GLU A 132 -18.62 -11.92 -12.66
CA GLU A 132 -17.56 -12.33 -13.61
C GLU A 132 -17.19 -11.24 -14.62
N GLU A 133 -18.10 -10.32 -14.92
CA GLU A 133 -17.87 -9.20 -15.86
C GLU A 133 -17.11 -8.04 -15.20
N ILE A 134 -17.00 -8.01 -13.87
CA ILE A 134 -16.30 -6.96 -13.14
C ILE A 134 -14.80 -7.07 -13.42
N GLN A 135 -14.21 -5.99 -13.88
CA GLN A 135 -12.79 -5.94 -14.20
C GLN A 135 -11.94 -5.63 -12.96
N ILE A 136 -10.79 -6.28 -12.85
CA ILE A 136 -9.88 -6.10 -11.72
C ILE A 136 -8.68 -5.28 -12.16
N ILE A 137 -8.51 -4.10 -11.53
CA ILE A 137 -7.33 -3.26 -11.67
C ILE A 137 -6.39 -3.54 -10.50
N ALA A 138 -5.27 -4.19 -10.77
CA ALA A 138 -4.26 -4.44 -9.74
C ALA A 138 -3.46 -3.17 -9.44
N LYS A 139 -3.44 -2.74 -8.18
CA LYS A 139 -2.64 -1.59 -7.74
C LYS A 139 -1.26 -2.06 -7.30
N ILE A 140 -0.22 -1.52 -7.93
CA ILE A 140 1.18 -1.81 -7.62
C ILE A 140 1.70 -0.72 -6.71
N GLU A 141 1.94 -1.10 -5.45
CA GLU A 141 2.21 -0.20 -4.33
C GLU A 141 3.43 -0.60 -3.49
N ASN A 142 4.01 -1.77 -3.76
CA ASN A 142 5.11 -2.33 -2.98
C ASN A 142 6.12 -3.07 -3.85
N GLN A 143 7.30 -3.37 -3.28
CA GLN A 143 8.39 -4.04 -3.99
C GLN A 143 7.98 -5.44 -4.50
N GLN A 144 7.23 -6.20 -3.71
CA GLN A 144 6.81 -7.56 -4.10
C GLN A 144 5.90 -7.52 -5.34
N GLY A 145 4.99 -6.55 -5.44
CA GLY A 145 4.16 -6.34 -6.63
C GLY A 145 4.98 -5.94 -7.87
N VAL A 146 6.04 -5.15 -7.68
CA VAL A 146 6.99 -4.81 -8.76
C VAL A 146 7.77 -6.04 -9.22
N ASP A 147 8.26 -6.85 -8.30
CA ASP A 147 9.02 -8.05 -8.63
C ASP A 147 8.18 -9.10 -9.37
N ASN A 148 6.89 -9.21 -9.03
CA ASN A 148 5.94 -10.15 -9.61
C ASN A 148 5.08 -9.54 -10.73
N ILE A 149 5.46 -8.40 -11.29
CA ILE A 149 4.62 -7.61 -12.20
C ILE A 149 4.15 -8.40 -13.42
N ASP A 150 4.97 -9.27 -13.98
CA ASP A 150 4.63 -10.02 -15.19
C ASP A 150 3.44 -10.97 -14.95
N GLU A 151 3.48 -11.74 -13.87
CA GLU A 151 2.39 -12.65 -13.53
C GLU A 151 1.12 -11.90 -13.08
N ILE A 152 1.27 -10.72 -12.46
CA ILE A 152 0.14 -9.88 -12.08
C ILE A 152 -0.55 -9.32 -13.33
N ILE A 153 0.22 -8.85 -14.32
CA ILE A 153 -0.32 -8.38 -15.61
C ILE A 153 -1.13 -9.48 -16.29
N GLU A 154 -0.68 -10.72 -16.25
CA GLU A 154 -1.43 -11.83 -16.84
C GLU A 154 -2.79 -12.06 -16.15
N ALA A 155 -2.83 -11.96 -14.82
CA ALA A 155 -4.01 -12.28 -14.02
C ALA A 155 -5.04 -11.14 -13.93
N ALA A 156 -4.60 -9.88 -13.96
CA ALA A 156 -5.45 -8.69 -13.85
C ALA A 156 -5.98 -8.24 -15.22
N ASP A 157 -7.03 -7.43 -15.22
CA ASP A 157 -7.57 -6.80 -16.44
C ASP A 157 -6.86 -5.47 -16.75
N GLY A 158 -6.30 -4.81 -15.74
CA GLY A 158 -5.49 -3.61 -15.88
C GLY A 158 -4.59 -3.40 -14.67
N ILE A 159 -3.69 -2.45 -14.77
CA ILE A 159 -2.72 -2.11 -13.71
C ILE A 159 -2.85 -0.65 -13.34
N MET A 160 -2.77 -0.36 -12.05
CA MET A 160 -2.60 1.00 -11.52
C MET A 160 -1.24 1.11 -10.83
N ILE A 161 -0.45 2.08 -11.25
CA ILE A 161 0.80 2.46 -10.60
C ILE A 161 0.46 3.51 -9.55
N ALA A 162 0.33 3.08 -8.30
CA ALA A 162 -0.06 3.95 -7.19
C ALA A 162 1.19 4.58 -6.56
N ARG A 163 1.66 5.67 -7.19
CA ARG A 163 2.98 6.28 -6.90
C ARG A 163 3.12 6.80 -5.49
N GLY A 164 2.04 7.24 -4.86
CA GLY A 164 2.04 7.70 -3.48
C GLY A 164 2.50 6.60 -2.53
N ASP A 165 1.75 5.50 -2.48
CA ASP A 165 2.06 4.35 -1.62
C ASP A 165 3.36 3.66 -2.04
N MET A 166 3.61 3.55 -3.35
CA MET A 166 4.86 2.99 -3.87
C MET A 166 6.08 3.78 -3.38
N GLY A 167 6.01 5.11 -3.34
CA GLY A 167 7.12 5.97 -2.87
C GLY A 167 7.35 5.93 -1.36
N VAL A 168 6.42 5.34 -0.60
CA VAL A 168 6.62 5.02 0.83
C VAL A 168 7.34 3.68 1.01
N GLU A 169 6.99 2.69 0.18
CA GLU A 169 7.53 1.33 0.23
C GLU A 169 8.87 1.16 -0.49
N ILE A 170 9.13 1.97 -1.51
CA ILE A 170 10.31 1.91 -2.38
C ILE A 170 10.96 3.30 -2.38
N PRO A 171 12.32 3.40 -2.37
CA PRO A 171 12.97 4.70 -2.46
C PRO A 171 12.45 5.51 -3.66
N PRO A 172 11.98 6.75 -3.42
CA PRO A 172 11.23 7.53 -4.41
C PRO A 172 11.99 7.79 -5.72
N GLU A 173 13.32 7.80 -5.68
CA GLU A 173 14.15 7.96 -6.87
C GLU A 173 14.04 6.79 -7.87
N TYR A 174 13.59 5.61 -7.44
CA TYR A 174 13.35 4.47 -8.33
C TYR A 174 11.97 4.45 -8.95
N VAL A 175 10.99 5.15 -8.36
CA VAL A 175 9.59 5.15 -8.81
C VAL A 175 9.44 5.53 -10.28
N PRO A 176 10.10 6.57 -10.83
CA PRO A 176 9.96 6.92 -12.25
C PRO A 176 10.45 5.81 -13.20
N VAL A 177 11.55 5.13 -12.84
CA VAL A 177 12.10 4.03 -13.65
C VAL A 177 11.19 2.80 -13.62
N ILE A 178 10.63 2.49 -12.43
CA ILE A 178 9.68 1.40 -12.25
C ILE A 178 8.40 1.69 -13.03
N GLN A 179 7.88 2.91 -12.95
CA GLN A 179 6.71 3.37 -13.70
C GLN A 179 6.86 3.12 -15.20
N GLN A 180 7.95 3.58 -15.79
CA GLN A 180 8.19 3.40 -17.24
C GLN A 180 8.23 1.92 -17.61
N LYS A 181 8.91 1.08 -16.83
CA LYS A 181 8.98 -0.37 -17.07
C LYS A 181 7.61 -1.02 -17.01
N ILE A 182 6.80 -0.68 -16.01
CA ILE A 182 5.44 -1.21 -15.85
C ILE A 182 4.57 -0.78 -17.02
N ILE A 183 4.57 0.52 -17.38
CA ILE A 183 3.79 1.04 -18.51
C ILE A 183 4.13 0.27 -19.79
N GLN A 184 5.41 0.07 -20.08
CA GLN A 184 5.84 -0.64 -21.28
C GLN A 184 5.34 -2.09 -21.31
N LYS A 185 5.43 -2.81 -20.16
CA LYS A 185 4.96 -4.20 -20.05
C LYS A 185 3.44 -4.30 -20.22
N VAL A 186 2.68 -3.44 -19.55
CA VAL A 186 1.22 -3.41 -19.62
C VAL A 186 0.74 -3.05 -21.02
N TYR A 187 1.36 -2.07 -21.64
CA TYR A 187 1.09 -1.69 -23.03
C TYR A 187 1.34 -2.85 -24.00
N THR A 188 2.48 -3.56 -23.85
CA THR A 188 2.80 -4.74 -24.65
C THR A 188 1.79 -5.86 -24.47
N ALA A 189 1.22 -6.00 -23.27
CA ALA A 189 0.16 -6.97 -22.97
C ALA A 189 -1.23 -6.53 -23.49
N GLY A 190 -1.36 -5.34 -24.07
CA GLY A 190 -2.63 -4.81 -24.58
C GLY A 190 -3.65 -4.48 -23.48
N LYS A 191 -3.19 -4.19 -22.28
CA LYS A 191 -4.05 -3.90 -21.12
C LYS A 191 -3.99 -2.42 -20.72
N PRO A 192 -5.05 -1.87 -20.08
CA PRO A 192 -5.02 -0.50 -19.58
C PRO A 192 -4.04 -0.33 -18.42
N VAL A 193 -3.36 0.82 -18.39
CA VAL A 193 -2.52 1.25 -17.29
C VAL A 193 -2.96 2.62 -16.78
N ILE A 194 -3.04 2.77 -15.47
CA ILE A 194 -3.41 4.01 -14.79
C ILE A 194 -2.19 4.47 -13.98
N THR A 195 -1.68 5.66 -14.29
CA THR A 195 -0.68 6.32 -13.46
C THR A 195 -1.39 7.21 -12.45
N ALA A 196 -1.29 6.88 -11.17
CA ALA A 196 -2.09 7.51 -10.13
C ALA A 196 -1.27 8.42 -9.21
N THR A 197 -1.94 9.46 -8.74
CA THR A 197 -1.54 10.47 -7.76
C THR A 197 -0.46 11.46 -8.21
N GLN A 198 -0.52 12.67 -7.65
CA GLN A 198 0.44 13.75 -7.84
C GLN A 198 0.68 14.14 -9.33
N MET A 199 -0.37 13.99 -10.14
CA MET A 199 -0.37 14.43 -11.53
C MET A 199 -0.93 15.85 -11.59
N LEU A 200 -0.14 16.82 -12.10
CA LEU A 200 -0.58 18.19 -12.32
C LEU A 200 -1.10 18.92 -11.06
N ASP A 201 -0.60 18.60 -9.89
CA ASP A 201 -1.06 19.15 -8.59
C ASP A 201 -1.01 20.68 -8.55
N SER A 202 -0.01 21.31 -9.17
CA SER A 202 0.08 22.77 -9.24
C SER A 202 -1.11 23.40 -9.96
N MET A 203 -1.77 22.66 -10.85
CA MET A 203 -2.94 23.14 -11.60
C MET A 203 -4.22 23.22 -10.77
N ILE A 204 -4.22 22.77 -9.52
CA ILE A 204 -5.30 23.03 -8.57
C ILE A 204 -5.44 24.54 -8.33
N SER A 205 -4.31 25.26 -8.30
CA SER A 205 -4.26 26.71 -8.01
C SER A 205 -3.66 27.56 -9.14
N HIS A 206 -3.04 26.95 -10.15
CA HIS A 206 -2.39 27.65 -11.25
C HIS A 206 -2.90 27.17 -12.60
N PRO A 207 -3.00 28.03 -13.63
CA PRO A 207 -3.52 27.68 -14.95
C PRO A 207 -2.57 26.84 -15.80
N ARG A 208 -1.33 26.63 -15.36
CA ARG A 208 -0.30 25.87 -16.08
C ARG A 208 0.47 24.97 -15.14
N PRO A 209 0.85 23.74 -15.58
CA PRO A 209 1.68 22.86 -14.79
C PRO A 209 3.12 23.38 -14.71
N THR A 210 3.87 22.86 -13.74
CA THR A 210 5.31 22.99 -13.71
C THR A 210 5.95 22.16 -14.86
N ARG A 211 7.21 22.42 -15.17
CA ARG A 211 7.95 21.63 -16.17
C ARG A 211 8.08 20.16 -15.75
N ALA A 212 8.29 19.91 -14.45
CA ALA A 212 8.41 18.57 -13.92
C ALA A 212 7.09 17.78 -14.11
N GLU A 213 5.95 18.40 -13.80
CA GLU A 213 4.63 17.78 -14.01
C GLU A 213 4.34 17.51 -15.48
N ALA A 214 4.69 18.45 -16.37
CA ALA A 214 4.52 18.25 -17.81
C ALA A 214 5.38 17.07 -18.32
N THR A 215 6.59 16.92 -17.80
CA THR A 215 7.48 15.78 -18.12
C THR A 215 6.92 14.49 -17.56
N ASP A 216 6.38 14.50 -16.35
CA ASP A 216 5.77 13.33 -15.72
C ASP A 216 4.57 12.80 -16.52
N VAL A 217 3.71 13.71 -17.00
CA VAL A 217 2.56 13.35 -17.84
C VAL A 217 2.99 12.79 -19.20
N ALA A 218 4.14 13.24 -19.73
CA ALA A 218 4.67 12.80 -21.03
C ALA A 218 5.31 11.40 -20.99
N ASN A 219 5.66 10.91 -19.80
CA ASN A 219 6.25 9.58 -19.59
C ASN A 219 5.19 8.50 -19.43
#